data_19ef72cb91c0741d646e1a7c6fc4fbff
#
_entry.id   19ef72cb91c0741d646e1a7c6fc4fbff
#
_cell.length_a   1.000
_cell.length_b   1.000
_cell.length_c   1.000
_cell.angle_alpha   90.00
_cell.angle_beta   90.00
_cell.angle_gamma   90.00
#
_symmetry.space_group_name_H-M   'P 1'
#
loop_
_entity.id
_entity.type
_entity.pdbx_description
1 polymer ?
#
loop_
_entity_poly.entity_id
_entity_poly.type
_entity_poly.pdbx_seq_one_letter_code
_entity_poly.pdbx_strand_id
1 'polypeptide(L)'
;MVGGGRIAVAGAPAWLPALQARVRVTALPTGPGFVPRLTDLGPALLLADASDEAGRRWISAARANNATRRIPTLAVADEGQHAAALLAGADAALKAEELLAAPEAILRQYARPPDPERQARLGCECGSALPPGAREGVRLFNAGEYYAQHDVFEALWVETEGPVRELYRAVLQVGVALYQAQRGNRRGALKMLLRSAQWLRDLPDVCQGLNVAQLRADVRRLRAELSVEDGEVTPFRLREVGK
;
A
#
# COMPACT_ATOMS: atom_id res chain seq x y z
N MET A 1 -0.37 23.17 6.57
CA MET A 1 -0.20 21.69 6.50
C MET A 1 -0.67 21.26 5.13
N VAL A 2 0.19 20.60 4.35
CA VAL A 2 -0.21 19.96 3.09
C VAL A 2 -1.21 18.87 3.46
N GLY A 3 -2.48 19.02 3.04
CA GLY A 3 -3.62 18.22 3.48
C GLY A 3 -3.28 16.73 3.70
N GLY A 4 -3.41 16.29 4.92
CA GLY A 4 -3.50 14.92 5.48
C GLY A 4 -2.63 13.77 4.93
N GLY A 5 -1.93 13.92 3.83
CA GLY A 5 -1.17 12.85 3.17
C GLY A 5 0.30 12.79 3.59
N ARG A 6 0.83 11.59 3.79
CA ARG A 6 2.25 11.35 4.06
C ARG A 6 3.06 11.58 2.78
N ILE A 7 4.23 12.22 2.89
CA ILE A 7 5.20 12.35 1.81
C ILE A 7 6.38 11.43 2.12
N ALA A 8 6.78 10.61 1.16
CA ALA A 8 7.94 9.73 1.27
C ALA A 8 9.11 10.24 0.44
N VAL A 9 10.31 10.00 0.90
CA VAL A 9 11.54 10.21 0.15
C VAL A 9 12.28 8.87 0.04
N ALA A 10 12.63 8.45 -1.15
CA ALA A 10 13.42 7.24 -1.37
C ALA A 10 14.88 7.49 -0.97
N GLY A 11 15.37 6.76 0.03
CA GLY A 11 16.73 6.91 0.54
C GLY A 11 16.94 8.16 1.40
N ALA A 12 18.18 8.62 1.41
CA ALA A 12 18.63 9.80 2.14
C ALA A 12 19.48 10.71 1.22
N PRO A 13 18.87 11.33 0.19
CA PRO A 13 19.58 12.21 -0.72
C PRO A 13 20.10 13.47 -0.01
N ALA A 14 21.13 14.11 -0.58
CA ALA A 14 21.80 15.26 0.03
C ALA A 14 20.85 16.45 0.33
N TRP A 15 19.79 16.62 -0.46
CA TRP A 15 18.79 17.67 -0.26
C TRP A 15 17.75 17.37 0.84
N LEU A 16 17.68 16.13 1.32
CA LEU A 16 16.67 15.70 2.30
C LEU A 16 16.69 16.49 3.62
N PRO A 17 17.83 16.75 4.27
CA PRO A 17 17.86 17.53 5.52
C PRO A 17 17.28 18.94 5.36
N ALA A 18 17.60 19.61 4.24
CA ALA A 18 17.06 20.94 3.95
C ALA A 18 15.52 20.91 3.71
N LEU A 19 15.01 19.85 3.10
CA LEU A 19 13.56 19.65 2.93
C LEU A 19 12.88 19.36 4.28
N GLN A 20 13.47 18.50 5.13
CA GLN A 20 12.93 18.14 6.45
C GLN A 20 12.85 19.31 7.42
N ALA A 21 13.73 20.30 7.26
CA ALA A 21 13.68 21.54 8.04
C ALA A 21 12.43 22.40 7.74
N ARG A 22 11.76 22.17 6.62
CA ARG A 22 10.63 22.98 6.10
C ARG A 22 9.30 22.23 6.09
N VAL A 23 9.33 20.93 5.81
CA VAL A 23 8.13 20.11 5.66
C VAL A 23 8.33 18.72 6.25
N ARG A 24 7.23 18.12 6.73
CA ARG A 24 7.29 16.76 7.29
C ARG A 24 7.32 15.73 6.16
N VAL A 25 8.42 15.01 6.03
CA VAL A 25 8.61 13.90 5.09
C VAL A 25 9.18 12.67 5.81
N THR A 26 8.91 11.49 5.26
CA THR A 26 9.40 10.21 5.78
C THR A 26 10.45 9.66 4.83
N ALA A 27 11.70 9.52 5.28
CA ALA A 27 12.72 8.81 4.53
C ALA A 27 12.42 7.30 4.55
N LEU A 28 12.42 6.68 3.38
CA LEU A 28 12.28 5.23 3.23
C LEU A 28 13.62 4.63 2.80
N PRO A 29 14.19 3.71 3.61
CA PRO A 29 15.42 3.03 3.20
C PRO A 29 15.26 2.37 1.83
N THR A 30 16.21 2.63 0.94
CA THR A 30 16.34 1.95 -0.34
C THR A 30 16.96 0.56 -0.16
N GLY A 31 16.82 -0.33 -1.14
CA GLY A 31 17.33 -1.70 -1.03
C GLY A 31 16.22 -2.76 -0.88
N PRO A 32 16.57 -3.98 -0.46
CA PRO A 32 15.61 -5.05 -0.27
C PRO A 32 14.44 -4.62 0.62
N GLY A 33 13.20 -4.93 0.20
CA GLY A 33 12.00 -4.53 0.93
C GLY A 33 11.53 -3.07 0.72
N PHE A 34 12.13 -2.29 -0.18
CA PHE A 34 11.67 -0.92 -0.48
C PHE A 34 10.19 -0.87 -0.88
N VAL A 35 9.78 -1.67 -1.86
CA VAL A 35 8.38 -1.71 -2.33
C VAL A 35 7.40 -2.14 -1.23
N PRO A 36 7.65 -3.18 -0.43
CA PRO A 36 6.87 -3.48 0.78
C PRO A 36 6.71 -2.29 1.74
N ARG A 37 7.80 -1.62 2.10
CA ARG A 37 7.75 -0.44 2.98
C ARG A 37 6.97 0.72 2.37
N LEU A 38 7.15 0.96 1.07
CA LEU A 38 6.39 1.98 0.33
C LEU A 38 4.89 1.66 0.30
N THR A 39 4.53 0.37 0.13
CA THR A 39 3.13 -0.09 0.18
C THR A 39 2.53 0.12 1.56
N ASP A 40 3.24 -0.26 2.62
CA ASP A 40 2.76 -0.14 4.01
C ASP A 40 2.60 1.34 4.43
N LEU A 41 3.52 2.20 3.99
CA LEU A 41 3.43 3.64 4.24
C LEU A 41 2.28 4.29 3.45
N GLY A 42 2.14 3.93 2.17
CA GLY A 42 1.15 4.46 1.24
C GLY A 42 1.16 5.99 1.17
N PRO A 43 2.27 6.60 0.77
CA PRO A 43 2.36 8.05 0.75
C PRO A 43 1.48 8.67 -0.33
N ALA A 44 1.08 9.91 -0.13
CA ALA A 44 0.41 10.73 -1.12
C ALA A 44 1.35 11.18 -2.26
N LEU A 45 2.67 11.12 -2.01
CA LEU A 45 3.72 11.43 -2.97
C LEU A 45 5.02 10.73 -2.57
N LEU A 46 5.70 10.16 -3.54
CA LEU A 46 7.07 9.69 -3.44
C LEU A 46 8.00 10.70 -4.11
N LEU A 47 9.01 11.18 -3.39
CA LEU A 47 10.15 11.92 -3.93
C LEU A 47 11.31 10.93 -4.09
N ALA A 48 12.02 10.99 -5.21
CA ALA A 48 13.19 10.16 -5.45
C ALA A 48 14.30 10.98 -6.11
N ASP A 49 15.51 10.85 -5.59
CA ASP A 49 16.69 11.35 -6.26
C ASP A 49 16.88 10.56 -7.58
N ALA A 50 16.98 11.24 -8.68
CA ALA A 50 17.12 10.64 -10.01
C ALA A 50 18.41 11.09 -10.73
N SER A 51 19.34 11.65 -9.98
CA SER A 51 20.62 12.17 -10.51
C SER A 51 21.48 11.06 -11.15
N ASP A 52 21.28 9.81 -10.70
CA ASP A 52 21.96 8.64 -11.23
C ASP A 52 21.03 7.47 -11.53
N GLU A 53 21.55 6.40 -12.10
CA GLU A 53 20.81 5.19 -12.39
C GLU A 53 20.33 4.47 -11.11
N ALA A 54 21.13 4.51 -10.05
CA ALA A 54 20.80 3.85 -8.79
C ALA A 54 19.54 4.48 -8.17
N GLY A 55 19.42 5.80 -8.20
CA GLY A 55 18.22 6.53 -7.76
C GLY A 55 17.00 6.23 -8.64
N ARG A 56 17.16 6.29 -9.98
CA ARG A 56 16.09 5.98 -10.92
C ARG A 56 15.53 4.57 -10.81
N ARG A 57 16.34 3.61 -10.36
CA ARG A 57 15.90 2.23 -10.10
C ARG A 57 14.74 2.16 -9.10
N TRP A 58 14.68 3.04 -8.12
CA TRP A 58 13.60 3.05 -7.11
C TRP A 58 12.29 3.60 -7.68
N ILE A 59 12.37 4.54 -8.62
CA ILE A 59 11.22 5.00 -9.41
C ILE A 59 10.65 3.83 -10.22
N SER A 60 11.49 3.14 -10.97
CA SER A 60 11.09 1.97 -11.76
C SER A 60 10.51 0.85 -10.88
N ALA A 61 11.10 0.58 -9.71
CA ALA A 61 10.60 -0.42 -8.78
C ALA A 61 9.20 -0.07 -8.26
N ALA A 62 8.95 1.20 -7.92
CA ALA A 62 7.64 1.67 -7.49
C ALA A 62 6.59 1.55 -8.62
N ARG A 63 6.96 1.85 -9.87
CA ARG A 63 6.06 1.75 -11.03
C ARG A 63 5.77 0.34 -11.48
N ALA A 64 6.73 -0.56 -11.41
CA ALA A 64 6.59 -1.95 -11.82
C ALA A 64 5.64 -2.76 -10.92
N ASN A 65 5.36 -2.29 -9.70
CA ASN A 65 4.54 -3.04 -8.74
C ASN A 65 3.10 -2.53 -8.68
N ASN A 66 2.13 -3.45 -8.79
CA ASN A 66 0.71 -3.13 -8.76
C ASN A 66 0.25 -2.46 -7.45
N ALA A 67 0.95 -2.69 -6.33
CA ALA A 67 0.61 -2.11 -5.03
C ALA A 67 1.07 -0.65 -4.88
N THR A 68 2.05 -0.21 -5.68
CA THR A 68 2.68 1.12 -5.55
C THR A 68 2.61 1.97 -6.82
N ARG A 69 2.32 1.38 -7.99
CA ARG A 69 2.36 2.08 -9.29
C ARG A 69 1.47 3.31 -9.42
N ARG A 70 0.47 3.45 -8.53
CA ARG A 70 -0.45 4.60 -8.51
C ARG A 70 0.00 5.72 -7.57
N ILE A 71 1.07 5.51 -6.81
CA ILE A 71 1.65 6.54 -5.96
C ILE A 71 2.31 7.57 -6.87
N PRO A 72 1.92 8.85 -6.84
CA PRO A 72 2.59 9.88 -7.60
C PRO A 72 4.08 9.90 -7.24
N THR A 73 4.93 10.03 -8.24
CA THR A 73 6.40 9.99 -8.05
C THR A 73 7.03 11.20 -8.73
N LEU A 74 7.67 12.04 -7.93
CA LEU A 74 8.39 13.22 -8.36
C LEU A 74 9.89 12.95 -8.28
N ALA A 75 10.57 13.04 -9.40
CA ALA A 75 12.01 12.91 -9.48
C ALA A 75 12.68 14.25 -9.16
N VAL A 76 13.77 14.17 -8.41
CA VAL A 76 14.63 15.33 -8.11
C VAL A 76 15.99 15.08 -8.74
N ALA A 77 16.37 15.90 -9.73
CA ALA A 77 17.62 15.77 -10.48
C ALA A 77 17.89 17.04 -11.31
N ASP A 78 19.10 17.17 -11.83
CA ASP A 78 19.44 18.20 -12.79
C ASP A 78 18.70 18.02 -14.11
N GLU A 79 18.51 19.10 -14.86
CA GLU A 79 17.71 19.14 -16.08
C GLU A 79 18.14 18.10 -17.13
N GLY A 80 19.45 17.86 -17.27
CA GLY A 80 19.98 16.82 -18.15
C GLY A 80 19.55 15.38 -17.81
N GLN A 81 19.04 15.13 -16.59
CA GLN A 81 18.56 13.83 -16.12
C GLN A 81 17.03 13.71 -16.15
N HIS A 82 16.29 14.78 -16.41
CA HIS A 82 14.82 14.78 -16.38
C HIS A 82 14.21 13.77 -17.34
N ALA A 83 14.70 13.71 -18.58
CA ALA A 83 14.20 12.74 -19.57
C ALA A 83 14.39 11.29 -19.10
N ALA A 84 15.55 10.96 -18.53
CA ALA A 84 15.85 9.64 -18.00
C ALA A 84 14.97 9.30 -16.77
N ALA A 85 14.67 10.28 -15.92
CA ALA A 85 13.77 10.11 -14.77
C ALA A 85 12.32 9.85 -15.19
N LEU A 86 11.82 10.56 -16.20
CA LEU A 86 10.49 10.34 -16.78
C LEU A 86 10.39 8.96 -17.45
N LEU A 87 11.41 8.54 -18.18
CA LEU A 87 11.50 7.19 -18.76
C LEU A 87 11.52 6.09 -17.67
N ALA A 88 12.10 6.36 -16.50
CA ALA A 88 12.05 5.45 -15.36
C ALA A 88 10.66 5.35 -14.70
N GLY A 89 9.74 6.25 -15.07
CA GLY A 89 8.35 6.25 -14.63
C GLY A 89 7.97 7.34 -13.62
N ALA A 90 8.79 8.38 -13.45
CA ALA A 90 8.38 9.57 -12.69
C ALA A 90 7.22 10.30 -13.41
N ASP A 91 6.31 10.91 -12.64
CA ASP A 91 5.23 11.73 -13.19
C ASP A 91 5.71 13.13 -13.57
N ALA A 92 6.75 13.61 -12.89
CA ALA A 92 7.44 14.85 -13.18
C ALA A 92 8.87 14.81 -12.65
N ALA A 93 9.71 15.74 -13.12
CA ALA A 93 11.07 15.94 -12.65
C ALA A 93 11.33 17.43 -12.43
N LEU A 94 12.13 17.77 -11.41
CA LEU A 94 12.53 19.14 -11.08
C LEU A 94 13.89 19.16 -10.39
N LYS A 95 14.51 20.33 -10.31
CA LYS A 95 15.77 20.53 -9.61
C LYS A 95 15.58 20.59 -8.09
N ALA A 96 16.60 20.22 -7.34
CA ALA A 96 16.58 20.32 -5.88
C ALA A 96 16.34 21.75 -5.38
N GLU A 97 16.93 22.75 -6.06
CA GLU A 97 16.75 24.17 -5.77
C GLU A 97 15.28 24.59 -5.92
N GLU A 98 14.60 24.12 -6.96
CA GLU A 98 13.18 24.41 -7.21
C GLU A 98 12.30 23.80 -6.09
N LEU A 99 12.57 22.53 -5.75
CA LEU A 99 11.88 21.87 -4.62
C LEU A 99 12.07 22.64 -3.31
N LEU A 100 13.31 23.05 -3.03
CA LEU A 100 13.64 23.74 -1.78
C LEU A 100 13.17 25.19 -1.77
N ALA A 101 13.02 25.85 -2.91
CA ALA A 101 12.49 27.22 -2.97
C ALA A 101 11.02 27.31 -2.52
N ALA A 102 10.18 26.37 -2.95
CA ALA A 102 8.73 26.36 -2.65
C ALA A 102 8.18 24.97 -2.32
N PRO A 103 8.70 24.28 -1.27
CA PRO A 103 8.40 22.88 -1.04
C PRO A 103 6.92 22.62 -0.81
N GLU A 104 6.23 23.46 -0.03
CA GLU A 104 4.80 23.27 0.24
C GLU A 104 3.92 23.39 -1.01
N ALA A 105 4.26 24.34 -1.91
CA ALA A 105 3.51 24.53 -3.15
C ALA A 105 3.70 23.32 -4.09
N ILE A 106 4.93 22.85 -4.25
CA ILE A 106 5.28 21.71 -5.08
C ILE A 106 4.64 20.42 -4.52
N LEU A 107 4.79 20.16 -3.22
CA LEU A 107 4.18 18.98 -2.62
C LEU A 107 2.66 18.99 -2.76
N ARG A 108 2.02 20.15 -2.63
CA ARG A 108 0.56 20.30 -2.82
C ARG A 108 0.13 20.06 -4.26
N GLN A 109 0.94 20.47 -5.23
CA GLN A 109 0.67 20.29 -6.66
C GLN A 109 0.68 18.80 -7.05
N TYR A 110 1.65 18.04 -6.56
CA TYR A 110 1.88 16.66 -6.98
C TYR A 110 1.30 15.59 -6.06
N ALA A 111 1.11 15.89 -4.77
CA ALA A 111 0.56 14.92 -3.84
C ALA A 111 -0.92 14.58 -4.17
N ARG A 112 -1.27 13.34 -3.94
CA ARG A 112 -2.65 12.83 -4.04
C ARG A 112 -3.04 12.22 -2.69
N PRO A 113 -3.44 13.06 -1.73
CA PRO A 113 -3.96 12.56 -0.45
C PRO A 113 -5.25 11.77 -0.67
N PRO A 114 -5.64 10.91 0.28
CA PRO A 114 -6.96 10.27 0.27
C PRO A 114 -8.08 11.32 0.18
N ASP A 115 -9.08 11.02 -0.64
CA ASP A 115 -10.26 11.86 -0.79
C ASP A 115 -11.08 11.87 0.52
N PRO A 116 -11.32 13.03 1.15
CA PRO A 116 -12.04 13.14 2.42
C PRO A 116 -13.50 12.65 2.33
N GLU A 117 -14.20 12.88 1.22
CA GLU A 117 -15.58 12.42 1.02
C GLU A 117 -15.64 10.90 0.93
N ARG A 118 -14.72 10.31 0.17
CA ARG A 118 -14.56 8.87 0.10
C ARG A 118 -14.21 8.26 1.46
N GLN A 119 -13.37 8.92 2.26
CA GLN A 119 -13.02 8.45 3.62
C GLN A 119 -14.20 8.53 4.57
N ALA A 120 -14.99 9.61 4.54
CA ALA A 120 -16.20 9.76 5.33
C ALA A 120 -17.23 8.67 4.98
N ARG A 121 -17.47 8.45 3.67
CA ARG A 121 -18.36 7.39 3.19
C ARG A 121 -17.86 5.99 3.64
N LEU A 122 -16.56 5.73 3.52
CA LEU A 122 -15.96 4.47 4.00
C LEU A 122 -16.20 4.27 5.50
N GLY A 123 -16.01 5.31 6.33
CA GLY A 123 -16.29 5.27 7.76
C GLY A 123 -17.73 4.88 8.06
N CYS A 124 -18.68 5.47 7.33
CA CYS A 124 -20.10 5.17 7.44
C CYS A 124 -20.42 3.71 7.09
N GLU A 125 -19.91 3.23 5.93
CA GLU A 125 -20.14 1.87 5.45
C GLU A 125 -19.46 0.81 6.35
N CYS A 126 -18.29 1.13 6.90
CA CYS A 126 -17.61 0.27 7.87
C CYS A 126 -18.33 0.17 9.22
N GLY A 127 -19.18 1.15 9.58
CA GLY A 127 -20.03 1.10 10.77
C GLY A 127 -21.23 0.15 10.65
N SER A 128 -21.55 -0.33 9.45
CA SER A 128 -22.64 -1.27 9.21
C SER A 128 -22.29 -2.68 9.67
N ALA A 129 -23.30 -3.52 9.88
CA ALA A 129 -23.09 -4.94 10.19
C ALA A 129 -22.50 -5.70 8.99
N LEU A 130 -21.71 -6.73 9.27
CA LEU A 130 -21.21 -7.64 8.24
C LEU A 130 -22.37 -8.32 7.51
N PRO A 131 -22.48 -8.23 6.19
CA PRO A 131 -23.57 -8.86 5.44
C PRO A 131 -23.49 -10.40 5.51
N PRO A 132 -24.61 -11.12 5.33
CA PRO A 132 -24.64 -12.59 5.45
C PRO A 132 -23.60 -13.30 4.55
N GLY A 133 -23.45 -12.87 3.31
CA GLY A 133 -22.43 -13.43 2.41
C GLY A 133 -21.00 -13.25 2.94
N ALA A 134 -20.69 -12.07 3.53
CA ALA A 134 -19.36 -11.84 4.10
C ALA A 134 -19.12 -12.67 5.37
N ARG A 135 -20.17 -12.96 6.18
CA ARG A 135 -20.05 -13.89 7.33
C ARG A 135 -19.71 -15.30 6.85
N GLU A 136 -20.35 -15.77 5.79
CA GLU A 136 -20.02 -17.05 5.17
C GLU A 136 -18.57 -17.07 4.66
N GLY A 137 -18.14 -16.01 3.96
CA GLY A 137 -16.76 -15.87 3.52
C GLY A 137 -15.76 -15.91 4.68
N VAL A 138 -16.06 -15.27 5.81
CA VAL A 138 -15.24 -15.33 7.04
C VAL A 138 -15.21 -16.74 7.62
N ARG A 139 -16.34 -17.45 7.64
CA ARG A 139 -16.42 -18.85 8.09
C ARG A 139 -15.51 -19.74 7.25
N LEU A 140 -15.61 -19.64 5.92
CA LEU A 140 -14.79 -20.39 4.97
C LEU A 140 -13.30 -20.06 5.12
N PHE A 141 -12.94 -18.78 5.24
CA PHE A 141 -11.56 -18.36 5.51
C PHE A 141 -11.02 -19.03 6.78
N ASN A 142 -11.80 -18.98 7.87
CA ASN A 142 -11.41 -19.52 9.16
C ASN A 142 -11.38 -21.06 9.20
N ALA A 143 -12.06 -21.73 8.27
CA ALA A 143 -11.99 -23.16 8.04
C ALA A 143 -10.81 -23.58 7.11
N GLY A 144 -10.07 -22.60 6.53
CA GLY A 144 -9.00 -22.88 5.57
C GLY A 144 -9.49 -23.19 4.15
N GLU A 145 -10.79 -22.99 3.89
CA GLU A 145 -11.43 -23.21 2.59
C GLU A 145 -11.24 -21.99 1.68
N TYR A 146 -9.97 -21.63 1.41
CA TYR A 146 -9.60 -20.36 0.76
C TYR A 146 -10.11 -20.24 -0.67
N TYR A 147 -10.30 -21.33 -1.40
CA TYR A 147 -10.85 -21.29 -2.75
C TYR A 147 -12.34 -20.93 -2.73
N ALA A 148 -13.14 -21.58 -1.90
CA ALA A 148 -14.55 -21.25 -1.75
C ALA A 148 -14.77 -19.84 -1.17
N GLN A 149 -13.90 -19.44 -0.23
CA GLN A 149 -13.87 -18.07 0.30
C GLN A 149 -13.63 -17.02 -0.78
N HIS A 150 -12.74 -17.32 -1.76
CA HIS A 150 -12.48 -16.42 -2.88
C HIS A 150 -13.77 -16.08 -3.64
N ASP A 151 -14.54 -17.10 -4.05
CA ASP A 151 -15.74 -16.90 -4.86
C ASP A 151 -16.78 -16.03 -4.14
N VAL A 152 -16.94 -16.25 -2.83
CA VAL A 152 -17.88 -15.47 -2.00
C VAL A 152 -17.45 -14.00 -1.92
N PHE A 153 -16.18 -13.74 -1.61
CA PHE A 153 -15.71 -12.35 -1.51
C PHE A 153 -15.53 -11.67 -2.87
N GLU A 154 -15.31 -12.41 -3.95
CA GLU A 154 -15.30 -11.86 -5.30
C GLU A 154 -16.68 -11.34 -5.69
N ALA A 155 -17.74 -12.14 -5.47
CA ALA A 155 -19.12 -11.72 -5.71
C ALA A 155 -19.44 -10.43 -4.94
N LEU A 156 -19.17 -10.41 -3.62
CA LEU A 156 -19.38 -9.22 -2.79
C LEU A 156 -18.58 -8.01 -3.27
N TRP A 157 -17.32 -8.19 -3.67
CA TRP A 157 -16.50 -7.11 -4.19
C TRP A 157 -17.03 -6.56 -5.50
N VAL A 158 -17.53 -7.41 -6.39
CA VAL A 158 -18.09 -7.00 -7.68
C VAL A 158 -19.44 -6.28 -7.50
N GLU A 159 -20.31 -6.79 -6.64
CA GLU A 159 -21.68 -6.27 -6.42
C GLU A 159 -21.68 -4.97 -5.56
N THR A 160 -20.66 -4.74 -4.76
CA THR A 160 -20.59 -3.56 -3.86
C THR A 160 -20.03 -2.34 -4.60
N GLU A 161 -20.82 -1.28 -4.73
CA GLU A 161 -20.39 -0.02 -5.36
C GLU A 161 -19.60 0.90 -4.43
N GLY A 162 -19.84 0.81 -3.11
CA GLY A 162 -19.24 1.66 -2.09
C GLY A 162 -17.77 1.37 -1.78
N PRO A 163 -17.06 2.29 -1.10
CA PRO A 163 -15.65 2.11 -0.77
C PRO A 163 -15.38 0.95 0.17
N VAL A 164 -16.36 0.44 0.93
CA VAL A 164 -16.22 -0.78 1.76
C VAL A 164 -15.90 -2.03 0.94
N ARG A 165 -16.17 -2.03 -0.37
CA ARG A 165 -15.76 -3.10 -1.28
C ARG A 165 -14.27 -3.46 -1.17
N GLU A 166 -13.44 -2.51 -0.75
CA GLU A 166 -12.00 -2.75 -0.58
C GLU A 166 -11.70 -3.68 0.61
N LEU A 167 -12.59 -3.78 1.59
CA LEU A 167 -12.52 -4.81 2.64
C LEU A 167 -12.64 -6.20 2.02
N TYR A 168 -13.67 -6.42 1.21
CA TYR A 168 -13.91 -7.72 0.56
C TYR A 168 -12.76 -8.12 -0.35
N ARG A 169 -12.29 -7.15 -1.16
CA ARG A 169 -11.13 -7.33 -2.03
C ARG A 169 -9.85 -7.68 -1.26
N ALA A 170 -9.62 -7.00 -0.14
CA ALA A 170 -8.45 -7.26 0.69
C ALA A 170 -8.49 -8.67 1.28
N VAL A 171 -9.63 -9.05 1.88
CA VAL A 171 -9.82 -10.38 2.49
C VAL A 171 -9.72 -11.49 1.44
N LEU A 172 -10.34 -11.30 0.27
CA LEU A 172 -10.20 -12.20 -0.88
C LEU A 172 -8.71 -12.47 -1.18
N GLN A 173 -7.92 -11.39 -1.35
CA GLN A 173 -6.51 -11.51 -1.73
C GLN A 173 -5.66 -12.16 -0.64
N VAL A 174 -6.01 -11.96 0.64
CA VAL A 174 -5.36 -12.65 1.76
C VAL A 174 -5.66 -14.14 1.73
N GLY A 175 -6.90 -14.55 1.47
CA GLY A 175 -7.25 -15.96 1.30
C GLY A 175 -6.50 -16.63 0.15
N VAL A 176 -6.44 -15.95 -1.01
CA VAL A 176 -5.64 -16.43 -2.16
C VAL A 176 -4.15 -16.56 -1.78
N ALA A 177 -3.61 -15.63 -0.97
CA ALA A 177 -2.23 -15.72 -0.52
C ALA A 177 -1.98 -16.95 0.35
N LEU A 178 -2.88 -17.24 1.30
CA LEU A 178 -2.80 -18.44 2.14
C LEU A 178 -2.94 -19.72 1.30
N TYR A 179 -3.85 -19.75 0.33
CA TYR A 179 -3.96 -20.85 -0.62
C TYR A 179 -2.67 -21.09 -1.41
N GLN A 180 -2.05 -20.01 -1.93
CA GLN A 180 -0.77 -20.11 -2.63
C GLN A 180 0.36 -20.61 -1.70
N ALA A 181 0.38 -20.15 -0.46
CA ALA A 181 1.36 -20.59 0.54
C ALA A 181 1.21 -22.10 0.85
N GLN A 182 -0.01 -22.61 1.02
CA GLN A 182 -0.28 -24.04 1.21
C GLN A 182 0.22 -24.90 0.03
N ARG A 183 0.25 -24.33 -1.18
CA ARG A 183 0.77 -25.01 -2.39
C ARG A 183 2.28 -24.80 -2.61
N GLY A 184 2.99 -24.21 -1.66
CA GLY A 184 4.42 -23.92 -1.77
C GLY A 184 4.75 -22.74 -2.68
N ASN A 185 3.76 -22.06 -3.27
CA ASN A 185 3.98 -20.88 -4.12
C ASN A 185 4.19 -19.61 -3.29
N ARG A 186 5.34 -19.52 -2.61
CA ARG A 186 5.71 -18.38 -1.74
C ARG A 186 5.70 -17.04 -2.51
N ARG A 187 6.20 -17.03 -3.75
CA ARG A 187 6.23 -15.82 -4.58
C ARG A 187 4.83 -15.32 -4.92
N GLY A 188 3.92 -16.22 -5.26
CA GLY A 188 2.51 -15.91 -5.51
C GLY A 188 1.83 -15.37 -4.26
N ALA A 189 2.05 -16.01 -3.09
CA ALA A 189 1.54 -15.57 -1.80
C ALA A 189 2.01 -14.17 -1.44
N LEU A 190 3.31 -13.88 -1.50
CA LEU A 190 3.89 -12.56 -1.24
C LEU A 190 3.28 -11.47 -2.14
N LYS A 191 3.09 -11.77 -3.43
CA LYS A 191 2.46 -10.85 -4.38
C LYS A 191 1.01 -10.51 -3.99
N MET A 192 0.24 -11.50 -3.54
CA MET A 192 -1.15 -11.28 -3.11
C MET A 192 -1.22 -10.50 -1.79
N LEU A 193 -0.37 -10.83 -0.80
CA LEU A 193 -0.30 -10.09 0.46
C LEU A 193 0.14 -8.64 0.26
N LEU A 194 1.04 -8.36 -0.67
CA LEU A 194 1.44 -6.99 -0.98
C LEU A 194 0.28 -6.21 -1.61
N ARG A 195 -0.50 -6.86 -2.48
CA ARG A 195 -1.71 -6.25 -3.04
C ARG A 195 -2.79 -6.00 -2.00
N SER A 196 -3.00 -6.94 -1.06
CA SER A 196 -3.99 -6.76 0.00
C SER A 196 -3.63 -5.60 0.92
N ALA A 197 -2.34 -5.41 1.21
CA ALA A 197 -1.86 -4.34 2.10
C ALA A 197 -2.28 -2.94 1.62
N GLN A 198 -2.30 -2.67 0.31
CA GLN A 198 -2.74 -1.37 -0.21
C GLN A 198 -4.23 -1.09 0.07
N TRP A 199 -5.07 -2.11 0.08
CA TRP A 199 -6.51 -1.99 0.34
C TRP A 199 -6.81 -1.92 1.82
N LEU A 200 -6.11 -2.74 2.64
CA LEU A 200 -6.25 -2.74 4.09
C LEU A 200 -5.80 -1.43 4.75
N ARG A 201 -4.85 -0.72 4.14
CA ARG A 201 -4.25 0.48 4.72
C ARG A 201 -5.26 1.58 5.01
N ASP A 202 -6.17 1.83 4.07
CA ASP A 202 -7.10 2.96 4.10
C ASP A 202 -8.41 2.64 4.85
N LEU A 203 -8.62 1.38 5.23
CA LEU A 203 -9.75 0.95 6.07
C LEU A 203 -9.55 1.39 7.53
N PRO A 204 -10.61 1.67 8.29
CA PRO A 204 -10.54 1.87 9.73
C PRO A 204 -10.09 0.58 10.46
N ASP A 205 -9.72 0.69 11.74
CA ASP A 205 -9.25 -0.44 12.55
C ASP A 205 -10.31 -1.52 12.76
N VAL A 206 -11.58 -1.13 12.71
CA VAL A 206 -12.74 -2.02 12.68
C VAL A 206 -13.59 -1.66 11.48
N CYS A 207 -13.93 -2.64 10.66
CA CYS A 207 -14.81 -2.44 9.53
C CYS A 207 -15.83 -3.57 9.45
N GLN A 208 -17.11 -3.23 9.48
CA GLN A 208 -18.22 -4.17 9.54
C GLN A 208 -18.07 -5.26 10.65
N GLY A 209 -17.51 -4.86 11.78
CA GLY A 209 -17.24 -5.76 12.90
C GLY A 209 -15.96 -6.60 12.76
N LEU A 210 -15.28 -6.62 11.64
CA LEU A 210 -13.98 -7.29 11.49
C LEU A 210 -12.86 -6.44 12.08
N ASN A 211 -11.93 -7.08 12.82
CA ASN A 211 -10.72 -6.46 13.34
C ASN A 211 -9.67 -6.31 12.22
N VAL A 212 -9.74 -5.18 11.51
CA VAL A 212 -8.83 -4.87 10.40
C VAL A 212 -7.43 -4.52 10.91
N ALA A 213 -7.31 -3.95 12.11
CA ALA A 213 -6.01 -3.69 12.72
C ALA A 213 -5.22 -4.98 12.93
N GLN A 214 -5.88 -6.03 13.47
CA GLN A 214 -5.28 -7.35 13.63
C GLN A 214 -4.96 -7.98 12.27
N LEU A 215 -5.89 -7.89 11.30
CA LEU A 215 -5.66 -8.42 9.95
C LEU A 215 -4.44 -7.78 9.29
N ARG A 216 -4.24 -6.47 9.44
CA ARG A 216 -3.01 -5.78 8.96
C ARG A 216 -1.75 -6.32 9.63
N ALA A 217 -1.80 -6.59 10.94
CA ALA A 217 -0.67 -7.17 11.68
C ALA A 217 -0.35 -8.58 11.19
N ASP A 218 -1.37 -9.42 11.02
CA ASP A 218 -1.23 -10.80 10.53
C ASP A 218 -0.69 -10.85 9.09
N VAL A 219 -1.14 -9.95 8.21
CA VAL A 219 -0.61 -9.82 6.83
C VAL A 219 0.87 -9.43 6.84
N ARG A 220 1.29 -8.49 7.71
CA ARG A 220 2.71 -8.12 7.84
C ARG A 220 3.56 -9.28 8.35
N ARG A 221 3.07 -9.99 9.39
CA ARG A 221 3.74 -11.18 9.95
C ARG A 221 3.92 -12.26 8.88
N LEU A 222 2.83 -12.61 8.18
CA LEU A 222 2.85 -13.64 7.14
C LEU A 222 3.79 -13.26 5.97
N ARG A 223 3.88 -11.98 5.61
CA ARG A 223 4.86 -11.51 4.62
C ARG A 223 6.29 -11.71 5.10
N ALA A 224 6.58 -11.44 6.38
CA ALA A 224 7.89 -11.65 6.97
C ALA A 224 8.26 -13.15 6.96
N GLU A 225 7.35 -14.03 7.40
CA GLU A 225 7.53 -15.48 7.38
C GLU A 225 7.79 -16.03 5.97
N LEU A 226 7.02 -15.57 4.99
CA LEU A 226 7.19 -15.96 3.59
C LEU A 226 8.45 -15.41 2.93
N SER A 227 9.07 -14.36 3.48
CA SER A 227 10.28 -13.76 2.94
C SER A 227 11.56 -14.51 3.38
N VAL A 228 11.46 -15.38 4.38
CA VAL A 228 12.54 -16.26 4.83
C VAL A 228 12.46 -17.56 4.04
N GLU A 229 13.55 -17.97 3.40
CA GLU A 229 13.65 -19.26 2.72
C GLU A 229 13.40 -20.38 3.76
N ASP A 230 12.52 -21.33 3.44
CA ASP A 230 12.07 -22.40 4.35
C ASP A 230 11.42 -21.95 5.67
N GLY A 231 11.07 -20.66 5.80
CA GLY A 231 10.31 -20.16 6.95
C GLY A 231 8.95 -20.86 7.08
N GLU A 232 8.61 -21.25 8.30
CA GLU A 232 7.28 -21.79 8.61
C GLU A 232 6.21 -20.74 8.37
N VAL A 233 5.11 -21.12 7.73
CA VAL A 233 3.96 -20.26 7.44
C VAL A 233 2.86 -20.57 8.45
N THR A 234 2.56 -19.60 9.30
CA THR A 234 1.53 -19.74 10.33
C THR A 234 0.21 -19.14 9.84
N PRO A 235 -0.79 -19.94 9.47
CA PRO A 235 -2.13 -19.45 9.16
C PRO A 235 -2.74 -18.70 10.33
N PHE A 236 -3.70 -17.82 10.04
CA PHE A 236 -4.42 -17.06 11.05
C PHE A 236 -5.93 -17.05 10.74
N ARG A 237 -6.72 -16.56 11.68
CA ARG A 237 -8.16 -16.42 11.55
C ARG A 237 -8.58 -14.97 11.49
N LEU A 238 -9.58 -14.67 10.69
CA LEU A 238 -10.28 -13.39 10.75
C LEU A 238 -11.02 -13.31 12.08
N ARG A 239 -10.89 -12.18 12.77
CA ARG A 239 -11.48 -11.95 14.08
C ARG A 239 -12.56 -10.88 13.98
N GLU A 240 -13.69 -11.14 14.59
CA GLU A 240 -14.72 -10.14 14.82
C GLU A 240 -14.48 -9.46 16.18
N VAL A 241 -14.77 -8.15 16.27
CA VAL A 241 -14.69 -7.40 17.52
C VAL A 241 -15.94 -7.69 18.35
N GLY A 242 -15.76 -8.09 19.61
CA GLY A 242 -16.89 -8.36 20.52
C GLY A 242 -17.41 -9.79 20.51
N LYS A 243 -16.69 -10.72 19.87
CA LYS A 243 -16.92 -12.17 20.04
C LYS A 243 -15.75 -12.85 20.70
#